data_a2d0f17f7bf3a9a44340cd7428faf715
#
_entry.id   a2d0f17f7bf3a9a44340cd7428faf715
#
_cell.length_a   1.000
_cell.length_b   1.000
_cell.length_c   1.000
_cell.angle_alpha   90.00
_cell.angle_beta   90.00
_cell.angle_gamma   90.00
#
_symmetry.space_group_name_H-M   'P 1'
#
loop_
_entity.id
_entity.type
_entity.pdbx_description
1 polymer ?
#
loop_
_entity_poly.entity_id
_entity_poly.type
_entity_poly.pdbx_seq_one_letter_code
_entity_poly.pdbx_strand_id
1 'polypeptide(L)'
;GSAPLVVLDGAWRDNLTFIEGDGAAAMARVFSGEAVVITEPFARKHRIHLGGRVRLATPRGQLDAEIAGVYADYSRDQGAVVMGSALFRRHWDDARVNSVAVYLRPGTNAEAFSDAFRLAFSERGTFAVNTTRTLRARILRVFDQTFAVTHVLRTVAILVAIAGVFLTMTTMVTERRRELALLRALGATPRWVRGLVLAEAGLLGVLAALLGVEAGVPLAMVLTWVVNPAFFGWTIHLDMPWAALAWTPVWILAAALIAAWWPARLACREEIAAALHEE
;
A
#
# COMPACT_ATOMS: atom_id res chain seq x y z
N GLY A 1 -29.73 -0.72 9.38
CA GLY A 1 -28.36 -0.83 9.82
C GLY A 1 -27.91 0.47 10.50
N SER A 2 -27.03 0.42 11.46
CA SER A 2 -26.46 1.61 12.10
C SER A 2 -25.36 2.17 11.19
N ALA A 3 -25.48 3.42 10.78
CA ALA A 3 -24.42 4.12 10.08
C ALA A 3 -23.64 5.01 11.05
N PRO A 4 -22.29 5.01 11.02
CA PRO A 4 -21.50 5.96 11.78
C PRO A 4 -21.84 7.39 11.36
N LEU A 5 -22.09 8.25 12.36
CA LEU A 5 -22.40 9.65 12.15
C LEU A 5 -21.23 10.51 12.61
N VAL A 6 -20.77 11.41 11.77
CA VAL A 6 -19.75 12.40 12.09
C VAL A 6 -20.38 13.77 12.07
N VAL A 7 -20.30 14.48 13.18
CA VAL A 7 -20.85 15.82 13.32
C VAL A 7 -19.70 16.81 13.36
N LEU A 8 -19.73 17.79 12.45
CA LEU A 8 -18.73 18.84 12.36
C LEU A 8 -19.31 20.16 12.88
N ASP A 9 -18.49 20.87 13.65
CA ASP A 9 -18.78 22.23 14.12
C ASP A 9 -17.56 23.12 13.83
N GLY A 10 -17.81 24.35 13.45
CA GLY A 10 -16.76 25.31 13.13
C GLY A 10 -16.58 25.58 11.64
N ALA A 11 -15.42 26.10 11.25
CA ALA A 11 -15.10 26.43 9.86
C ALA A 11 -14.45 25.24 9.15
N TRP A 12 -14.92 24.94 7.95
CA TRP A 12 -14.27 23.97 7.08
C TRP A 12 -12.92 24.51 6.57
N ARG A 13 -11.93 23.61 6.53
CA ARG A 13 -10.68 23.84 5.84
C ARG A 13 -10.55 22.75 4.77
N ASP A 14 -10.03 23.10 3.61
CA ASP A 14 -9.90 22.22 2.45
C ASP A 14 -8.94 21.04 2.73
N ASN A 15 -9.41 20.08 3.52
CA ASN A 15 -8.69 18.91 3.98
C ASN A 15 -9.38 17.59 3.62
N LEU A 16 -10.51 17.64 2.91
CA LEU A 16 -11.24 16.48 2.42
C LEU A 16 -11.10 16.37 0.90
N THR A 17 -10.77 15.18 0.42
CA THR A 17 -10.69 14.91 -1.02
C THR A 17 -12.06 14.46 -1.51
N PHE A 18 -12.80 15.33 -2.21
CA PHE A 18 -14.08 15.00 -2.79
C PHE A 18 -13.91 14.20 -4.09
N ILE A 19 -14.75 13.17 -4.24
CA ILE A 19 -14.84 12.31 -5.43
C ILE A 19 -16.02 12.77 -6.31
N GLU A 20 -17.14 13.14 -5.67
CA GLU A 20 -18.31 13.68 -6.33
C GLU A 20 -18.73 14.98 -5.65
N GLY A 21 -18.97 16.02 -6.45
CA GLY A 21 -19.40 17.34 -6.00
C GLY A 21 -18.24 18.32 -5.75
N ASP A 22 -18.60 19.59 -5.60
CA ASP A 22 -17.65 20.66 -5.22
C ASP A 22 -17.54 20.70 -3.69
N GLY A 23 -16.34 20.47 -3.18
CA GLY A 23 -16.06 20.41 -1.75
C GLY A 23 -16.45 21.68 -1.00
N ALA A 24 -16.15 22.85 -1.56
CA ALA A 24 -16.47 24.12 -0.91
C ALA A 24 -17.98 24.37 -0.84
N ALA A 25 -18.69 24.16 -1.95
CA ALA A 25 -20.14 24.30 -2.00
C ALA A 25 -20.85 23.24 -1.15
N ALA A 26 -20.39 22.00 -1.19
CA ALA A 26 -20.95 20.92 -0.37
C ALA A 26 -20.82 21.20 1.12
N MET A 27 -19.64 21.63 1.57
CA MET A 27 -19.40 21.92 2.99
C MET A 27 -20.14 23.17 3.47
N ALA A 28 -20.31 24.18 2.61
CA ALA A 28 -21.15 25.32 2.96
C ALA A 28 -22.60 24.91 3.27
N ARG A 29 -23.18 24.01 2.45
CA ARG A 29 -24.53 23.44 2.67
C ARG A 29 -24.60 22.53 3.90
N VAL A 30 -23.52 21.81 4.22
CA VAL A 30 -23.42 21.02 5.44
C VAL A 30 -23.46 21.90 6.68
N PHE A 31 -22.68 23.00 6.70
CA PHE A 31 -22.64 23.90 7.87
C PHE A 31 -23.92 24.75 8.00
N SER A 32 -24.61 25.08 6.90
CA SER A 32 -25.94 25.69 6.97
C SER A 32 -27.02 24.74 7.48
N GLY A 33 -26.74 23.42 7.50
CA GLY A 33 -27.68 22.40 7.94
C GLY A 33 -28.73 22.04 6.89
N GLU A 34 -28.44 22.28 5.61
CA GLU A 34 -29.32 21.98 4.47
C GLU A 34 -29.05 20.59 3.86
N ALA A 35 -27.82 20.11 3.95
CA ALA A 35 -27.39 18.87 3.33
C ALA A 35 -26.39 18.09 4.18
N VAL A 36 -26.05 16.89 3.73
CA VAL A 36 -25.01 16.04 4.31
C VAL A 36 -23.99 15.67 3.25
N VAL A 37 -22.78 15.29 3.66
CA VAL A 37 -21.83 14.60 2.78
C VAL A 37 -21.60 13.19 3.30
N ILE A 38 -21.27 12.29 2.40
CA ILE A 38 -21.04 10.87 2.71
C ILE A 38 -19.67 10.43 2.25
N THR A 39 -19.14 9.38 2.85
CA THR A 39 -17.90 8.76 2.42
C THR A 39 -18.12 7.82 1.23
N GLU A 40 -17.09 7.59 0.42
CA GLU A 40 -17.14 6.66 -0.72
C GLU A 40 -17.62 5.25 -0.34
N PRO A 41 -17.12 4.60 0.76
CA PRO A 41 -17.63 3.30 1.18
C PRO A 41 -19.13 3.29 1.48
N PHE A 42 -19.64 4.36 2.08
CA PHE A 42 -21.07 4.50 2.36
C PHE A 42 -21.88 4.62 1.05
N ALA A 43 -21.42 5.49 0.14
CA ALA A 43 -22.05 5.71 -1.17
C ALA A 43 -22.19 4.40 -1.96
N ARG A 44 -21.10 3.62 -2.06
CA ARG A 44 -21.06 2.33 -2.75
C ARG A 44 -21.96 1.28 -2.11
N LYS A 45 -21.84 1.13 -0.78
CA LYS A 45 -22.62 0.14 -0.04
C LYS A 45 -24.12 0.35 -0.17
N HIS A 46 -24.56 1.58 -0.13
CA HIS A 46 -25.97 1.95 -0.21
C HIS A 46 -26.43 2.33 -1.63
N ARG A 47 -25.50 2.37 -2.60
CA ARG A 47 -25.75 2.74 -4.02
C ARG A 47 -26.39 4.13 -4.12
N ILE A 48 -25.85 5.08 -3.38
CA ILE A 48 -26.34 6.46 -3.31
C ILE A 48 -25.22 7.38 -3.82
N HIS A 49 -25.56 8.37 -4.65
CA HIS A 49 -24.65 9.30 -5.27
C HIS A 49 -25.01 10.76 -4.93
N LEU A 50 -24.21 11.68 -5.43
CA LEU A 50 -24.46 13.12 -5.36
C LEU A 50 -25.91 13.44 -5.75
N GLY A 51 -26.58 14.31 -5.01
CA GLY A 51 -27.99 14.68 -5.20
C GLY A 51 -29.01 13.63 -4.72
N GLY A 52 -28.54 12.43 -4.33
CA GLY A 52 -29.38 11.42 -3.70
C GLY A 52 -29.83 11.85 -2.31
N ARG A 53 -30.68 11.04 -1.68
CA ARG A 53 -31.19 11.32 -0.31
C ARG A 53 -30.85 10.17 0.62
N VAL A 54 -30.44 10.52 1.83
CA VAL A 54 -30.23 9.57 2.92
C VAL A 54 -31.29 9.75 3.99
N ARG A 55 -31.90 8.63 4.43
CA ARG A 55 -32.88 8.60 5.50
C ARG A 55 -32.26 8.03 6.75
N LEU A 56 -32.25 8.81 7.82
CA LEU A 56 -31.72 8.44 9.11
C LEU A 56 -32.81 8.44 10.17
N ALA A 57 -32.92 7.36 10.92
CA ALA A 57 -33.75 7.33 12.10
C ALA A 57 -33.10 8.16 13.23
N THR A 58 -33.83 9.10 13.80
CA THR A 58 -33.35 9.98 14.85
C THR A 58 -34.29 9.94 16.05
N PRO A 59 -33.87 10.35 17.25
CA PRO A 59 -34.75 10.42 18.42
C PRO A 59 -35.98 11.31 18.21
N ARG A 60 -35.87 12.29 17.32
CA ARG A 60 -36.98 13.25 17.03
C ARG A 60 -37.72 12.95 15.72
N GLY A 61 -37.64 11.73 15.23
CA GLY A 61 -38.30 11.31 13.99
C GLY A 61 -37.33 10.90 12.87
N GLN A 62 -37.77 10.95 11.64
CA GLN A 62 -36.95 10.60 10.46
C GLN A 62 -36.29 11.86 9.88
N LEU A 63 -34.98 11.83 9.73
CA LEU A 63 -34.24 12.84 8.98
C LEU A 63 -34.12 12.36 7.52
N ASP A 64 -34.60 13.13 6.57
CA ASP A 64 -34.39 12.92 5.14
C ASP A 64 -33.52 14.05 4.60
N ALA A 65 -32.24 13.75 4.35
CA ALA A 65 -31.25 14.76 3.98
C ALA A 65 -30.70 14.50 2.56
N GLU A 66 -30.49 15.58 1.82
CA GLU A 66 -29.85 15.55 0.51
C GLU A 66 -28.34 15.38 0.64
N ILE A 67 -27.74 14.63 -0.27
CA ILE A 67 -26.28 14.41 -0.35
C ILE A 67 -25.67 15.49 -1.23
N ALA A 68 -24.89 16.39 -0.63
CA ALA A 68 -24.20 17.47 -1.33
C ALA A 68 -22.83 17.07 -1.88
N GLY A 69 -22.28 15.92 -1.46
CA GLY A 69 -21.00 15.44 -1.96
C GLY A 69 -20.60 14.08 -1.40
N VAL A 70 -19.70 13.43 -2.12
CA VAL A 70 -19.04 12.17 -1.70
C VAL A 70 -17.55 12.43 -1.60
N TYR A 71 -16.93 12.09 -0.47
CA TYR A 71 -15.51 12.28 -0.25
C TYR A 71 -14.78 10.98 0.10
N ALA A 72 -13.48 10.93 -0.18
CA ALA A 72 -12.62 9.82 0.14
C ALA A 72 -12.30 9.80 1.65
N ASP A 73 -12.74 8.77 2.35
CA ASP A 73 -12.35 8.49 3.73
C ASP A 73 -12.29 6.97 3.93
N TYR A 74 -11.12 6.49 4.21
CA TYR A 74 -10.81 5.07 4.33
C TYR A 74 -10.65 4.62 5.78
N SER A 75 -11.04 5.47 6.73
CA SER A 75 -10.90 5.19 8.16
C SER A 75 -11.94 4.19 8.69
N ARG A 76 -13.00 3.92 7.91
CA ARG A 76 -14.13 3.07 8.31
C ARG A 76 -14.70 2.26 7.15
N ASP A 77 -14.72 0.95 7.28
CA ASP A 77 -15.23 0.01 6.25
C ASP A 77 -16.72 0.21 5.93
N GLN A 78 -17.51 0.64 6.93
CA GLN A 78 -18.94 0.88 6.76
C GLN A 78 -19.23 2.26 6.15
N GLY A 79 -18.21 3.08 6.01
CA GLY A 79 -18.35 4.48 5.67
C GLY A 79 -19.00 5.31 6.78
N ALA A 80 -19.30 6.57 6.49
CA ALA A 80 -19.92 7.50 7.43
C ALA A 80 -20.80 8.54 6.72
N VAL A 81 -21.76 9.07 7.45
CA VAL A 81 -22.53 10.26 7.07
C VAL A 81 -22.00 11.43 7.88
N VAL A 82 -21.68 12.54 7.22
CA VAL A 82 -21.16 13.75 7.85
C VAL A 82 -22.19 14.86 7.75
N MET A 83 -22.50 15.48 8.87
CA MET A 83 -23.43 16.60 8.93
C MET A 83 -22.92 17.74 9.82
N GLY A 84 -23.46 18.91 9.63
CA GLY A 84 -23.18 20.06 10.50
C GLY A 84 -23.89 19.96 11.85
N SER A 85 -23.28 20.57 12.87
CA SER A 85 -23.85 20.62 14.22
C SER A 85 -25.24 21.24 14.25
N ALA A 86 -25.55 22.20 13.40
CA ALA A 86 -26.87 22.82 13.29
C ALA A 86 -27.97 21.81 12.92
N LEU A 87 -27.70 20.93 11.93
CA LEU A 87 -28.62 19.86 11.54
C LEU A 87 -28.74 18.81 12.64
N PHE A 88 -27.63 18.42 13.25
CA PHE A 88 -27.57 17.42 14.30
C PHE A 88 -28.44 17.84 15.51
N ARG A 89 -28.27 19.06 16.03
CA ARG A 89 -29.00 19.56 17.19
C ARG A 89 -30.53 19.68 16.99
N ARG A 90 -31.00 19.75 15.74
CA ARG A 90 -32.43 19.72 15.42
C ARG A 90 -33.06 18.33 15.64
N HIS A 91 -32.28 17.28 15.48
CA HIS A 91 -32.75 15.89 15.44
C HIS A 91 -32.26 15.03 16.60
N TRP A 92 -31.18 15.41 17.25
CA TRP A 92 -30.61 14.75 18.43
C TRP A 92 -30.47 15.73 19.58
N ASP A 93 -30.74 15.24 20.78
CA ASP A 93 -30.59 16.02 22.02
C ASP A 93 -29.25 15.68 22.69
N ASP A 94 -28.16 15.91 21.96
CA ASP A 94 -26.80 15.64 22.41
C ASP A 94 -25.90 16.84 22.10
N ALA A 95 -25.45 17.52 23.13
CA ALA A 95 -24.54 18.66 23.04
C ALA A 95 -23.08 18.30 23.33
N ARG A 96 -22.78 17.01 23.55
CA ARG A 96 -21.43 16.56 23.89
C ARG A 96 -20.50 16.68 22.71
N VAL A 97 -19.25 17.08 22.98
CA VAL A 97 -18.17 17.15 22.02
C VAL A 97 -17.19 16.03 22.32
N ASN A 98 -16.94 15.17 21.33
CA ASN A 98 -16.06 14.02 21.47
C ASN A 98 -14.61 14.36 21.18
N SER A 99 -14.37 15.30 20.26
CA SER A 99 -13.03 15.73 19.88
C SER A 99 -13.01 17.19 19.43
N VAL A 100 -11.91 17.86 19.68
CA VAL A 100 -11.67 19.24 19.26
C VAL A 100 -10.36 19.30 18.48
N ALA A 101 -10.42 19.85 17.28
CA ALA A 101 -9.22 20.16 16.49
C ALA A 101 -8.77 21.59 16.79
N VAL A 102 -7.54 21.74 17.26
CA VAL A 102 -6.93 23.03 17.55
C VAL A 102 -5.91 23.34 16.47
N TYR A 103 -6.13 24.43 15.76
CA TYR A 103 -5.22 24.92 14.73
C TYR A 103 -4.32 26.00 15.32
N LEU A 104 -3.03 25.71 15.33
CA LEU A 104 -2.02 26.64 15.86
C LEU A 104 -1.62 27.68 14.80
N ARG A 105 -1.16 28.84 15.23
CA ARG A 105 -0.57 29.85 14.34
C ARG A 105 0.73 29.31 13.74
N PRO A 106 1.06 29.70 12.50
CA PRO A 106 2.36 29.34 11.90
C PRO A 106 3.52 29.69 12.85
N GLY A 107 4.49 28.78 12.98
CA GLY A 107 5.64 28.94 13.87
C GLY A 107 5.44 28.50 15.34
N THR A 108 4.23 28.16 15.75
CA THR A 108 4.00 27.63 17.11
C THR A 108 4.43 26.17 17.22
N ASN A 109 5.20 25.84 18.27
CA ASN A 109 5.58 24.46 18.54
C ASN A 109 4.37 23.67 19.08
N ALA A 110 3.88 22.72 18.28
CA ALA A 110 2.71 21.90 18.61
C ALA A 110 2.95 20.96 19.80
N GLU A 111 4.18 20.53 20.02
CA GLU A 111 4.54 19.63 21.12
C GLU A 111 4.52 20.40 22.43
N ALA A 112 5.16 21.57 22.46
CA ALA A 112 5.14 22.45 23.63
C ALA A 112 3.71 22.90 24.00
N PHE A 113 2.87 23.18 22.99
CA PHE A 113 1.46 23.49 23.21
C PHE A 113 0.71 22.29 23.80
N SER A 114 0.93 21.09 23.26
CA SER A 114 0.31 19.86 23.76
C SER A 114 0.65 19.60 25.23
N ASP A 115 1.91 19.80 25.62
CA ASP A 115 2.36 19.58 26.99
C ASP A 115 1.79 20.65 27.95
N ALA A 116 1.80 21.90 27.54
CA ALA A 116 1.17 22.98 28.30
C ALA A 116 -0.33 22.77 28.47
N PHE A 117 -1.02 22.31 27.43
CA PHE A 117 -2.44 21.99 27.50
C PHE A 117 -2.73 20.84 28.47
N ARG A 118 -1.94 19.76 28.40
CA ARG A 118 -2.09 18.63 29.33
C ARG A 118 -1.89 19.06 30.78
N LEU A 119 -0.90 19.90 31.04
CA LEU A 119 -0.62 20.40 32.37
C LEU A 119 -1.78 21.28 32.89
N ALA A 120 -2.28 22.19 32.06
CA ALA A 120 -3.34 23.13 32.44
C ALA A 120 -4.69 22.44 32.68
N PHE A 121 -4.95 21.29 32.06
CA PHE A 121 -6.23 20.59 32.17
C PHE A 121 -6.13 19.24 32.88
N SER A 122 -5.01 18.90 33.49
CA SER A 122 -4.77 17.64 34.21
C SER A 122 -5.80 17.36 35.30
N GLU A 123 -6.27 18.39 35.97
CA GLU A 123 -7.27 18.27 37.07
C GLU A 123 -8.73 18.20 36.56
N ARG A 124 -8.99 18.57 35.29
CA ARG A 124 -10.34 18.66 34.72
C ARG A 124 -10.79 17.42 34.00
N GLY A 125 -9.93 16.44 33.82
CA GLY A 125 -10.24 15.17 33.17
C GLY A 125 -9.07 14.62 32.34
N THR A 126 -9.25 13.40 31.84
CA THR A 126 -8.24 12.74 31.00
C THR A 126 -8.46 13.12 29.55
N PHE A 127 -7.62 14.00 29.03
CA PHE A 127 -7.65 14.40 27.63
C PHE A 127 -6.56 13.68 26.82
N ALA A 128 -6.94 13.00 25.75
CA ALA A 128 -6.00 12.43 24.78
C ALA A 128 -5.58 13.54 23.81
N VAL A 129 -4.50 14.26 24.13
CA VAL A 129 -3.97 15.31 23.26
C VAL A 129 -2.94 14.67 22.31
N ASN A 130 -3.21 14.73 21.02
CA ASN A 130 -2.32 14.22 20.00
C ASN A 130 -1.97 15.35 19.02
N THR A 131 -0.69 15.52 18.71
CA THR A 131 -0.28 16.39 17.60
C THR A 131 -0.47 15.64 16.27
N THR A 132 -0.66 16.35 15.18
CA THR A 132 -0.76 15.75 13.83
C THR A 132 0.49 14.90 13.53
N ARG A 133 1.66 15.33 14.00
CA ARG A 133 2.92 14.61 13.83
C ARG A 133 2.92 13.27 14.57
N THR A 134 2.52 13.27 15.84
CA THR A 134 2.47 12.04 16.65
C THR A 134 1.40 11.08 16.16
N LEU A 135 0.25 11.60 15.72
CA LEU A 135 -0.82 10.81 15.13
C LEU A 135 -0.36 10.15 13.83
N ARG A 136 0.26 10.94 12.93
CA ARG A 136 0.81 10.44 11.67
C ARG A 136 1.89 9.36 11.91
N ALA A 137 2.81 9.60 12.85
CA ALA A 137 3.85 8.63 13.19
C ALA A 137 3.27 7.32 13.76
N ARG A 138 2.19 7.41 14.55
CA ARG A 138 1.51 6.23 15.07
C ARG A 138 0.81 5.44 13.96
N ILE A 139 0.10 6.13 13.07
CA ILE A 139 -0.56 5.51 11.91
C ILE A 139 0.48 4.82 11.03
N LEU A 140 1.56 5.51 10.65
CA LEU A 140 2.61 4.93 9.83
C LEU A 140 3.25 3.70 10.49
N ARG A 141 3.47 3.71 11.81
CA ARG A 141 3.99 2.55 12.53
C ARG A 141 3.06 1.33 12.44
N VAL A 142 1.75 1.53 12.55
CA VAL A 142 0.77 0.44 12.38
C VAL A 142 0.82 -0.10 10.95
N PHE A 143 0.91 0.79 9.94
CA PHE A 143 1.10 0.37 8.56
C PHE A 143 2.41 -0.42 8.39
N ASP A 144 3.54 0.07 8.90
CA ASP A 144 4.83 -0.61 8.80
C ASP A 144 4.78 -2.00 9.43
N GLN A 145 4.12 -2.17 10.58
CA GLN A 145 3.93 -3.48 11.21
C GLN A 145 3.08 -4.42 10.34
N THR A 146 2.02 -3.91 9.73
CA THR A 146 1.17 -4.70 8.84
C THR A 146 1.95 -5.15 7.60
N PHE A 147 2.77 -4.26 7.03
CA PHE A 147 3.60 -4.58 5.87
C PHE A 147 4.87 -5.36 6.20
N ALA A 148 5.27 -5.49 7.48
CA ALA A 148 6.42 -6.29 7.88
C ALA A 148 6.31 -7.75 7.41
N VAL A 149 5.12 -8.34 7.49
CA VAL A 149 4.86 -9.71 6.97
C VAL A 149 5.14 -9.79 5.46
N THR A 150 4.73 -8.78 4.70
CA THR A 150 4.99 -8.71 3.25
C THR A 150 6.48 -8.62 2.94
N HIS A 151 7.25 -7.87 3.75
CA HIS A 151 8.70 -7.80 3.61
C HIS A 151 9.38 -9.15 3.91
N VAL A 152 8.92 -9.88 4.93
CA VAL A 152 9.42 -11.24 5.23
C VAL A 152 9.11 -12.18 4.07
N LEU A 153 7.88 -12.22 3.58
CA LEU A 153 7.48 -13.04 2.44
C LEU A 153 8.30 -12.73 1.18
N ARG A 154 8.53 -11.45 0.90
CA ARG A 154 9.40 -11.01 -0.19
C ARG A 154 10.83 -11.54 -0.03
N THR A 155 11.39 -11.47 1.18
CA THR A 155 12.74 -11.94 1.46
C THR A 155 12.84 -13.45 1.25
N VAL A 156 11.85 -14.21 1.76
CA VAL A 156 11.79 -15.67 1.57
C VAL A 156 11.68 -16.01 0.08
N ALA A 157 10.83 -15.30 -0.68
CA ALA A 157 10.70 -15.52 -2.13
C ALA A 157 12.01 -15.28 -2.88
N ILE A 158 12.78 -14.24 -2.52
CA ILE A 158 14.10 -13.97 -3.10
C ILE A 158 15.08 -15.11 -2.77
N LEU A 159 15.12 -15.58 -1.53
CA LEU A 159 15.99 -16.68 -1.13
C LEU A 159 15.67 -17.98 -1.88
N VAL A 160 14.39 -18.31 -2.02
CA VAL A 160 13.92 -19.47 -2.79
C VAL A 160 14.30 -19.33 -4.27
N ALA A 161 14.15 -18.14 -4.86
CA ALA A 161 14.54 -17.89 -6.24
C ALA A 161 16.06 -18.05 -6.45
N ILE A 162 16.90 -17.53 -5.55
CA ILE A 162 18.35 -17.70 -5.60
C ILE A 162 18.72 -19.18 -5.50
N ALA A 163 18.11 -19.93 -4.57
CA ALA A 163 18.34 -21.37 -4.42
C ALA A 163 17.90 -22.15 -5.66
N GLY A 164 16.78 -21.79 -6.26
CA GLY A 164 16.30 -22.38 -7.52
C GLY A 164 17.27 -22.17 -8.69
N VAL A 165 17.71 -20.92 -8.89
CA VAL A 165 18.71 -20.63 -9.94
C VAL A 165 20.02 -21.36 -9.68
N PHE A 166 20.49 -21.38 -8.43
CA PHE A 166 21.70 -22.10 -8.03
C PHE A 166 21.60 -23.59 -8.37
N LEU A 167 20.50 -24.23 -8.00
CA LEU A 167 20.27 -25.66 -8.25
C LEU A 167 20.20 -25.95 -9.77
N THR A 168 19.41 -25.15 -10.50
CA THR A 168 19.28 -25.27 -11.97
C THR A 168 20.63 -25.15 -12.66
N MET A 169 21.41 -24.12 -12.31
CA MET A 169 22.75 -23.93 -12.88
C MET A 169 23.72 -25.06 -12.52
N THR A 170 23.65 -25.57 -11.29
CA THR A 170 24.50 -26.70 -10.88
C THR A 170 24.15 -27.96 -11.65
N THR A 171 22.86 -28.28 -11.80
CA THR A 171 22.40 -29.43 -12.60
C THR A 171 22.83 -29.29 -14.06
N MET A 172 22.64 -28.12 -14.64
CA MET A 172 22.97 -27.83 -16.02
C MET A 172 24.48 -27.96 -16.28
N VAL A 173 25.33 -27.46 -15.41
CA VAL A 173 26.78 -27.61 -15.48
C VAL A 173 27.18 -29.09 -15.36
N THR A 174 26.57 -29.86 -14.46
CA THR A 174 26.83 -31.29 -14.27
C THR A 174 26.40 -32.11 -15.47
N GLU A 175 25.25 -31.88 -16.06
CA GLU A 175 24.75 -32.57 -17.25
C GLU A 175 25.61 -32.29 -18.49
N ARG A 176 26.14 -31.08 -18.64
CA ARG A 176 26.99 -30.67 -19.78
C ARG A 176 28.47 -30.75 -19.49
N ARG A 177 28.89 -31.48 -18.46
CA ARG A 177 30.26 -31.58 -17.99
C ARG A 177 31.21 -32.02 -19.11
N ARG A 178 30.82 -33.05 -19.88
CA ARG A 178 31.58 -33.58 -21.00
C ARG A 178 31.72 -32.58 -22.14
N GLU A 179 30.66 -31.83 -22.47
CA GLU A 179 30.70 -30.78 -23.51
C GLU A 179 31.65 -29.65 -23.12
N LEU A 180 31.58 -29.20 -21.85
CA LEU A 180 32.47 -28.16 -21.34
C LEU A 180 33.92 -28.60 -21.27
N ALA A 181 34.19 -29.89 -20.97
CA ALA A 181 35.53 -30.47 -20.98
C ALA A 181 36.08 -30.57 -22.41
N LEU A 182 35.27 -30.95 -23.41
CA LEU A 182 35.64 -30.95 -24.83
C LEU A 182 36.00 -29.55 -25.33
N LEU A 183 35.21 -28.54 -24.99
CA LEU A 183 35.50 -27.14 -25.33
C LEU A 183 36.85 -26.68 -24.78
N ARG A 184 37.17 -27.08 -23.54
CA ARG A 184 38.46 -26.79 -22.93
C ARG A 184 39.62 -27.55 -23.59
N ALA A 185 39.41 -28.80 -23.98
CA ALA A 185 40.39 -29.57 -24.75
C ALA A 185 40.68 -28.95 -26.11
N LEU A 186 39.69 -28.31 -26.74
CA LEU A 186 39.83 -27.55 -28.00
C LEU A 186 40.43 -26.16 -27.81
N GLY A 187 40.83 -25.79 -26.57
CA GLY A 187 41.56 -24.55 -26.30
C GLY A 187 40.68 -23.41 -25.67
N ALA A 188 39.43 -23.67 -25.30
CA ALA A 188 38.61 -22.68 -24.61
C ALA A 188 39.20 -22.34 -23.23
N THR A 189 39.36 -21.04 -22.96
CA THR A 189 39.91 -20.58 -21.68
C THR A 189 38.87 -20.74 -20.55
N PRO A 190 39.29 -20.95 -19.30
CA PRO A 190 38.37 -20.99 -18.16
C PRO A 190 37.50 -19.74 -18.03
N ARG A 191 38.00 -18.58 -18.44
CA ARG A 191 37.22 -17.32 -18.45
C ARG A 191 36.09 -17.37 -19.47
N TRP A 192 36.31 -17.98 -20.62
CA TRP A 192 35.31 -18.13 -21.66
C TRP A 192 34.18 -19.08 -21.23
N VAL A 193 34.52 -20.25 -20.65
CA VAL A 193 33.55 -21.22 -20.12
C VAL A 193 32.70 -20.59 -19.00
N ARG A 194 33.35 -19.88 -18.07
CA ARG A 194 32.62 -19.15 -17.01
C ARG A 194 31.70 -18.07 -17.59
N GLY A 195 32.17 -17.34 -18.59
CA GLY A 195 31.36 -16.34 -19.30
C GLY A 195 30.12 -16.95 -19.96
N LEU A 196 30.25 -18.13 -20.55
CA LEU A 196 29.14 -18.87 -21.16
C LEU A 196 28.06 -19.22 -20.12
N VAL A 197 28.44 -19.81 -19.00
CA VAL A 197 27.51 -20.18 -17.91
C VAL A 197 26.84 -18.93 -17.29
N LEU A 198 27.58 -17.85 -17.10
CA LEU A 198 27.03 -16.61 -16.60
C LEU A 198 26.10 -15.93 -17.63
N ALA A 199 26.38 -16.00 -18.92
CA ALA A 199 25.50 -15.49 -19.96
C ALA A 199 24.17 -16.26 -20.01
N GLU A 200 24.22 -17.57 -19.83
CA GLU A 200 23.04 -18.44 -19.75
C GLU A 200 22.18 -18.12 -18.51
N ALA A 201 22.81 -17.95 -17.34
CA ALA A 201 22.12 -17.49 -16.14
C ALA A 201 21.55 -16.07 -16.29
N GLY A 202 22.27 -15.19 -16.97
CA GLY A 202 21.82 -13.85 -17.33
C GLY A 202 20.58 -13.86 -18.21
N LEU A 203 20.56 -14.71 -19.23
CA LEU A 203 19.41 -14.89 -20.12
C LEU A 203 18.18 -15.38 -19.35
N LEU A 204 18.36 -16.39 -18.49
CA LEU A 204 17.29 -16.87 -17.63
C LEU A 204 16.79 -15.78 -16.68
N GLY A 205 17.70 -14.97 -16.12
CA GLY A 205 17.35 -13.83 -15.29
C GLY A 205 16.51 -12.77 -16.02
N VAL A 206 16.88 -12.47 -17.28
CA VAL A 206 16.10 -11.53 -18.11
C VAL A 206 14.72 -12.09 -18.43
N LEU A 207 14.63 -13.36 -18.84
CA LEU A 207 13.34 -14.02 -19.12
C LEU A 207 12.45 -14.06 -17.88
N ALA A 208 13.02 -14.41 -16.72
CA ALA A 208 12.29 -14.40 -15.44
C ALA A 208 11.79 -12.99 -15.07
N ALA A 209 12.60 -11.97 -15.31
CA ALA A 209 12.21 -10.58 -15.04
C ALA A 209 11.06 -10.12 -15.96
N LEU A 210 11.11 -10.45 -17.25
CA LEU A 210 10.04 -10.13 -18.20
C LEU A 210 8.73 -10.82 -17.81
N LEU A 211 8.76 -12.12 -17.57
CA LEU A 211 7.57 -12.88 -17.13
C LEU A 211 7.03 -12.38 -15.79
N GLY A 212 7.92 -12.02 -14.86
CA GLY A 212 7.52 -11.46 -13.57
C GLY A 212 6.80 -10.12 -13.67
N VAL A 213 7.25 -9.23 -14.55
CA VAL A 213 6.58 -7.95 -14.83
C VAL A 213 5.25 -8.18 -15.56
N GLU A 214 5.26 -9.05 -16.58
CA GLU A 214 4.07 -9.36 -17.38
C GLU A 214 2.94 -9.99 -16.53
N ALA A 215 3.28 -10.84 -15.59
CA ALA A 215 2.29 -11.43 -14.66
C ALA A 215 1.96 -10.51 -13.48
N GLY A 216 2.94 -9.77 -12.96
CA GLY A 216 2.79 -8.96 -11.75
C GLY A 216 1.92 -7.72 -11.96
N VAL A 217 2.06 -7.03 -13.10
CA VAL A 217 1.28 -5.82 -13.39
C VAL A 217 -0.22 -6.11 -13.52
N PRO A 218 -0.69 -7.09 -14.32
CA PRO A 218 -2.10 -7.44 -14.37
C PRO A 218 -2.64 -7.92 -13.02
N LEU A 219 -1.86 -8.68 -12.26
CA LEU A 219 -2.27 -9.12 -10.92
C LEU A 219 -2.48 -7.93 -9.98
N ALA A 220 -1.58 -6.94 -10.00
CA ALA A 220 -1.75 -5.71 -9.22
C ALA A 220 -3.00 -4.93 -9.64
N MET A 221 -3.30 -4.87 -10.94
CA MET A 221 -4.53 -4.23 -11.45
C MET A 221 -5.78 -4.96 -10.96
N VAL A 222 -5.81 -6.29 -11.02
CA VAL A 222 -6.94 -7.09 -10.51
C VAL A 222 -7.12 -6.89 -9.01
N LEU A 223 -6.05 -6.91 -8.24
CA LEU A 223 -6.11 -6.65 -6.79
C LEU A 223 -6.65 -5.27 -6.49
N THR A 224 -6.24 -4.24 -7.23
CA THR A 224 -6.63 -2.85 -6.98
C THR A 224 -8.05 -2.54 -7.45
N TRP A 225 -8.44 -3.00 -8.63
CA TRP A 225 -9.71 -2.60 -9.25
C TRP A 225 -10.86 -3.58 -9.05
N VAL A 226 -10.55 -4.86 -8.76
CA VAL A 226 -11.58 -5.89 -8.57
C VAL A 226 -11.66 -6.32 -7.11
N VAL A 227 -10.57 -6.80 -6.56
CA VAL A 227 -10.56 -7.40 -5.21
C VAL A 227 -10.78 -6.33 -4.15
N ASN A 228 -10.00 -5.25 -4.18
CA ASN A 228 -10.08 -4.22 -3.14
C ASN A 228 -11.47 -3.55 -3.05
N PRO A 229 -12.12 -3.10 -4.14
CA PRO A 229 -13.47 -2.56 -4.06
C PRO A 229 -14.53 -3.58 -3.64
N ALA A 230 -14.36 -4.85 -4.00
CA ALA A 230 -15.30 -5.90 -3.63
C ALA A 230 -15.29 -6.22 -2.13
N PHE A 231 -14.11 -6.21 -1.50
CA PHE A 231 -13.96 -6.56 -0.08
C PHE A 231 -14.01 -5.36 0.85
N PHE A 232 -13.44 -4.23 0.46
CA PHE A 232 -13.33 -3.04 1.32
C PHE A 232 -14.28 -1.91 0.94
N GLY A 233 -14.92 -1.98 -0.23
CA GLY A 233 -15.90 -0.98 -0.66
C GLY A 233 -15.33 0.39 -1.07
N TRP A 234 -14.01 0.50 -1.25
CA TRP A 234 -13.32 1.73 -1.66
C TRP A 234 -12.26 1.48 -2.72
N THR A 235 -11.98 2.49 -3.52
CA THR A 235 -10.98 2.42 -4.60
C THR A 235 -9.65 2.99 -4.13
N ILE A 236 -8.59 2.21 -4.31
CA ILE A 236 -7.22 2.72 -4.21
C ILE A 236 -6.86 3.34 -5.56
N HIS A 237 -6.37 4.57 -5.55
CA HIS A 237 -5.72 5.12 -6.73
C HIS A 237 -4.45 4.33 -7.00
N LEU A 238 -4.39 3.69 -8.18
CA LEU A 238 -3.22 2.94 -8.58
C LEU A 238 -2.12 3.92 -8.99
N ASP A 239 -1.26 4.23 -8.05
CA ASP A 239 -0.04 4.97 -8.34
C ASP A 239 1.08 3.97 -8.65
N MET A 240 1.42 3.88 -9.95
CA MET A 240 2.43 2.92 -10.41
C MET A 240 3.82 3.37 -9.97
N PRO A 241 4.53 2.57 -9.16
CA PRO A 241 5.87 2.91 -8.71
C PRO A 241 6.90 2.62 -9.82
N TRP A 242 6.92 3.44 -10.87
CA TRP A 242 7.75 3.25 -12.06
C TRP A 242 9.23 3.05 -11.73
N ALA A 243 9.74 3.75 -10.72
CA ALA A 243 11.12 3.60 -10.27
C ALA A 243 11.38 2.19 -9.71
N ALA A 244 10.50 1.67 -8.84
CA ALA A 244 10.63 0.32 -8.30
C ALA A 244 10.49 -0.73 -9.41
N LEU A 245 9.56 -0.53 -10.34
CA LEU A 245 9.34 -1.43 -11.47
C LEU A 245 10.55 -1.50 -12.40
N ALA A 246 11.23 -0.38 -12.64
CA ALA A 246 12.46 -0.32 -13.44
C ALA A 246 13.67 -0.97 -12.73
N TRP A 247 13.78 -0.83 -11.40
CA TRP A 247 14.89 -1.42 -10.66
C TRP A 247 14.72 -2.91 -10.36
N THR A 248 13.51 -3.43 -10.31
CA THR A 248 13.24 -4.86 -10.01
C THR A 248 13.94 -5.81 -10.97
N PRO A 249 13.89 -5.64 -12.31
CA PRO A 249 14.63 -6.49 -13.26
C PRO A 249 16.15 -6.49 -13.01
N VAL A 250 16.71 -5.35 -12.63
CA VAL A 250 18.14 -5.22 -12.32
C VAL A 250 18.52 -6.07 -11.10
N TRP A 251 17.68 -6.04 -10.04
CA TRP A 251 17.89 -6.87 -8.86
C TRP A 251 17.73 -8.36 -9.14
N ILE A 252 16.75 -8.75 -9.98
CA ILE A 252 16.56 -10.15 -10.40
C ILE A 252 17.78 -10.64 -11.17
N LEU A 253 18.28 -9.84 -12.13
CA LEU A 253 19.47 -10.18 -12.90
C LEU A 253 20.71 -10.30 -12.02
N ALA A 254 20.90 -9.37 -11.10
CA ALA A 254 22.01 -9.41 -10.14
C ALA A 254 21.94 -10.68 -9.26
N ALA A 255 20.77 -11.02 -8.75
CA ALA A 255 20.54 -12.23 -7.96
C ALA A 255 20.84 -13.51 -8.77
N ALA A 256 20.41 -13.59 -10.04
CA ALA A 256 20.68 -14.71 -10.93
C ALA A 256 22.18 -14.89 -11.19
N LEU A 257 22.90 -13.80 -11.46
CA LEU A 257 24.35 -13.82 -11.68
C LEU A 257 25.12 -14.21 -10.41
N ILE A 258 24.70 -13.73 -9.24
CA ILE A 258 25.29 -14.09 -7.95
C ILE A 258 25.08 -15.59 -7.68
N ALA A 259 23.85 -16.09 -7.89
CA ALA A 259 23.52 -17.50 -7.71
C ALA A 259 24.33 -18.42 -8.64
N ALA A 260 24.54 -18.00 -9.90
CA ALA A 260 25.27 -18.74 -10.90
C ALA A 260 26.80 -18.64 -10.73
N TRP A 261 27.31 -17.73 -9.92
CA TRP A 261 28.75 -17.50 -9.78
C TRP A 261 29.53 -18.73 -9.29
N TRP A 262 28.97 -19.45 -8.32
CA TRP A 262 29.60 -20.67 -7.80
C TRP A 262 29.59 -21.82 -8.79
N PRO A 263 28.44 -22.21 -9.40
CA PRO A 263 28.40 -23.24 -10.44
C PRO A 263 29.33 -22.92 -11.63
N ALA A 264 29.38 -21.65 -12.04
CA ALA A 264 30.28 -21.21 -13.11
C ALA A 264 31.77 -21.38 -12.78
N ARG A 265 32.14 -21.24 -11.50
CA ARG A 265 33.50 -21.55 -11.04
C ARG A 265 33.77 -23.05 -10.99
N LEU A 266 32.76 -23.83 -10.58
CA LEU A 266 32.86 -25.30 -10.52
C LEU A 266 33.12 -25.86 -11.92
N ALA A 267 32.40 -25.40 -12.94
CA ALA A 267 32.60 -25.75 -14.35
C ALA A 267 34.03 -25.53 -14.85
N CYS A 268 34.77 -24.62 -14.24
CA CYS A 268 36.15 -24.30 -14.61
C CYS A 268 37.22 -25.11 -13.85
N ARG A 269 36.88 -25.76 -12.73
CA ARG A 269 37.86 -26.43 -11.84
C ARG A 269 38.07 -27.91 -12.15
N GLU A 270 37.20 -28.52 -12.96
CA GLU A 270 37.27 -29.94 -13.24
C GLU A 270 38.47 -30.28 -14.14
N GLU A 271 39.19 -31.33 -13.75
CA GLU A 271 40.32 -31.85 -14.51
C GLU A 271 39.78 -32.52 -15.78
N ILE A 272 40.32 -32.09 -16.94
CA ILE A 272 39.95 -32.58 -18.28
C ILE A 272 40.10 -34.10 -18.36
N ALA A 273 41.10 -34.67 -17.67
CA ALA A 273 41.37 -36.11 -17.65
C ALA A 273 40.28 -36.94 -16.93
N ALA A 274 39.72 -36.44 -15.85
CA ALA A 274 38.68 -37.15 -15.10
C ALA A 274 37.33 -37.19 -15.83
N ALA A 275 36.98 -36.09 -16.53
CA ALA A 275 35.70 -36.00 -17.25
C ALA A 275 35.68 -36.84 -18.56
N LEU A 276 36.83 -37.30 -19.07
CA LEU A 276 36.95 -38.13 -20.27
C LEU A 276 37.04 -39.63 -19.93
N HIS A 277 37.22 -40.01 -18.64
CA HIS A 277 37.39 -41.41 -18.19
C HIS A 277 36.16 -41.99 -17.45
N GLU A 278 35.11 -41.23 -17.21
CA GLU A 278 33.84 -41.78 -16.72
C GLU A 278 33.06 -42.41 -17.88
N GLU A 279 33.26 -43.74 -18.10
CA GLU A 279 32.35 -44.62 -18.83
C GLU A 279 31.18 -45.07 -17.95
#